data_e6010279d6607a13462a663cc58dae24
#
_entry.id   e6010279d6607a13462a663cc58dae24
#
_cell.length_a   1.000
_cell.length_b   1.000
_cell.length_c   1.000
_cell.angle_alpha   90.00
_cell.angle_beta   90.00
_cell.angle_gamma   90.00
#
_symmetry.space_group_name_H-M   'P 1'
#
loop_
_entity.id
_entity.type
_entity.pdbx_description
1 polymer ?
#
loop_
_entity_poly.entity_id
_entity_poly.type
_entity_poly.pdbx_seq_one_letter_code
_entity_poly.pdbx_strand_id
1 'polypeptide(L)'
;MTIPPSKNNTKKYQSASEILKAKVEEHILTSGLTPIELKRNDFLIKKGQIAWDMHIVKSGALKIFVSTRKDDIILRLGYNGSWMTSFPSFLTGEPSKFNIQAIKRTSLLPISRMDFFDFINSSEETKNLWLNMLEEFAVQQLDREIDVLTRSPYERYKRLLERSPHIFQEIPNKYLASYLRMSPETLSRLKKR
;
A
#
# COMPACT_ATOMS: atom_id res chain seq x y z
N MET A 1 9.93 -10.79 -36.94
CA MET A 1 8.78 -9.97 -36.59
C MET A 1 9.15 -9.13 -35.38
N THR A 2 9.54 -7.89 -35.62
CA THR A 2 9.96 -6.93 -34.58
C THR A 2 8.70 -6.19 -34.07
N ILE A 3 8.37 -6.37 -32.80
CA ILE A 3 7.30 -5.63 -32.14
C ILE A 3 7.76 -4.18 -32.02
N PRO A 4 7.03 -3.19 -32.56
CA PRO A 4 7.43 -1.79 -32.42
C PRO A 4 7.31 -1.36 -30.96
N PRO A 5 8.20 -0.46 -30.47
CA PRO A 5 8.11 0.06 -29.11
C PRO A 5 6.80 0.84 -28.97
N SER A 6 6.01 0.52 -27.95
CA SER A 6 4.82 1.27 -27.59
C SER A 6 5.21 2.70 -27.26
N LYS A 7 4.74 3.67 -28.04
CA LYS A 7 4.85 5.09 -27.71
C LYS A 7 4.05 5.33 -26.43
N ASN A 8 4.77 5.51 -25.33
CA ASN A 8 4.22 6.00 -24.06
C ASN A 8 3.60 7.40 -24.28
N ASN A 9 2.32 7.43 -24.61
CA ASN A 9 1.50 8.62 -24.53
C ASN A 9 0.95 8.68 -23.11
N THR A 10 1.81 9.03 -22.14
CA THR A 10 1.41 9.24 -20.74
C THR A 10 0.67 10.56 -20.61
N LYS A 11 -0.56 10.67 -21.11
CA LYS A 11 -1.56 11.46 -20.43
C LYS A 11 -1.72 10.78 -19.06
N LYS A 12 -1.44 11.53 -18.00
CA LYS A 12 -1.57 11.09 -16.60
C LYS A 12 -3.07 10.88 -16.32
N TYR A 13 -3.62 9.74 -16.77
CA TYR A 13 -4.94 9.32 -16.32
C TYR A 13 -4.82 9.01 -14.84
N GLN A 14 -5.67 9.64 -14.01
CA GLN A 14 -5.78 9.25 -12.61
C GLN A 14 -6.13 7.75 -12.57
N SER A 15 -5.41 6.99 -11.72
CA SER A 15 -5.73 5.57 -11.55
C SER A 15 -7.13 5.41 -10.94
N ALA A 16 -7.78 4.28 -11.19
CA ALA A 16 -9.06 3.99 -10.56
C ALA A 16 -8.97 4.04 -9.04
N SER A 17 -7.84 3.61 -8.50
CA SER A 17 -7.52 3.71 -7.06
C SER A 17 -7.49 5.16 -6.56
N GLU A 18 -6.94 6.10 -7.31
CA GLU A 18 -6.90 7.53 -6.93
C GLU A 18 -8.31 8.16 -6.99
N ILE A 19 -9.10 7.85 -8.03
CA ILE A 19 -10.47 8.35 -8.17
C ILE A 19 -11.36 7.80 -7.05
N LEU A 20 -11.32 6.49 -6.83
CA LEU A 20 -12.10 5.84 -5.79
C LEU A 20 -11.74 6.40 -4.40
N LYS A 21 -10.45 6.60 -4.16
CA LYS A 21 -9.97 7.18 -2.91
C LYS A 21 -10.55 8.57 -2.66
N ALA A 22 -10.53 9.45 -3.65
CA ALA A 22 -11.10 10.79 -3.52
C ALA A 22 -12.60 10.75 -3.20
N LYS A 23 -13.37 9.89 -3.86
CA LYS A 23 -14.80 9.69 -3.59
C LYS A 23 -15.07 9.13 -2.19
N VAL A 24 -14.27 8.18 -1.73
CA VAL A 24 -14.40 7.61 -0.38
C VAL A 24 -13.99 8.63 0.67
N GLU A 25 -12.95 9.43 0.45
CA GLU A 25 -12.57 10.52 1.36
C GLU A 25 -13.69 11.54 1.51
N GLU A 26 -14.31 11.95 0.41
CA GLU A 26 -15.47 12.85 0.43
C GLU A 26 -16.64 12.25 1.21
N HIS A 27 -16.96 10.98 0.97
CA HIS A 27 -18.00 10.25 1.70
C HIS A 27 -17.73 10.21 3.21
N ILE A 28 -16.49 9.90 3.63
CA ILE A 28 -16.08 9.86 5.03
C ILE A 28 -16.24 11.25 5.68
N LEU A 29 -15.78 12.29 5.00
CA LEU A 29 -15.84 13.67 5.53
C LEU A 29 -17.30 14.14 5.71
N THR A 30 -18.18 13.80 4.77
CA THR A 30 -19.62 14.12 4.86
C THR A 30 -20.31 13.32 5.96
N SER A 31 -19.82 12.13 6.30
CA SER A 31 -20.33 11.30 7.41
C SER A 31 -19.81 11.73 8.79
N GLY A 32 -18.98 12.77 8.88
CA GLY A 32 -18.45 13.29 10.14
C GLY A 32 -17.41 12.41 10.83
N LEU A 33 -16.86 11.40 10.14
CA LEU A 33 -15.80 10.57 10.66
C LEU A 33 -14.49 11.37 10.76
N THR A 34 -13.76 11.16 11.86
CA THR A 34 -12.51 11.87 12.13
C THR A 34 -11.29 10.97 11.95
N PRO A 35 -10.14 11.54 11.56
CA PRO A 35 -8.90 10.78 11.48
C PRO A 35 -8.50 10.18 12.84
N ILE A 36 -7.91 9.00 12.81
CA ILE A 36 -7.26 8.37 13.95
C ILE A 36 -5.75 8.59 13.89
N GLU A 37 -5.13 8.75 15.05
CA GLU A 37 -3.70 8.98 15.18
C GLU A 37 -2.99 7.76 15.79
N LEU A 38 -1.92 7.32 15.13
CA LEU A 38 -1.02 6.31 15.64
C LEU A 38 0.34 6.94 15.96
N LYS A 39 0.88 6.63 17.13
CA LYS A 39 2.28 6.92 17.45
C LYS A 39 3.18 5.93 16.72
N ARG A 40 4.46 6.27 16.62
CA ARG A 40 5.45 5.32 16.11
C ARG A 40 5.42 4.03 16.93
N ASN A 41 5.44 2.88 16.26
CA ASN A 41 5.34 1.52 16.76
C ASN A 41 3.95 1.08 17.24
N ASP A 42 2.93 1.93 17.21
CA ASP A 42 1.55 1.49 17.45
C ASP A 42 1.11 0.54 16.34
N PHE A 43 0.34 -0.47 16.71
CA PHE A 43 -0.25 -1.41 15.77
C PHE A 43 -1.62 -0.90 15.31
N LEU A 44 -1.83 -0.86 14.00
CA LEU A 44 -3.15 -0.71 13.42
C LEU A 44 -3.92 -2.03 13.47
N ILE A 45 -3.23 -3.14 13.12
CA ILE A 45 -3.78 -4.49 13.15
C ILE A 45 -2.66 -5.43 13.61
N LYS A 46 -2.98 -6.33 14.54
CA LYS A 46 -2.11 -7.45 14.92
C LYS A 46 -2.57 -8.73 14.24
N LYS A 47 -1.64 -9.63 13.93
CA LYS A 47 -1.93 -10.98 13.47
C LYS A 47 -2.96 -11.64 14.42
N GLY A 48 -4.00 -12.26 13.85
CA GLY A 48 -5.10 -12.88 14.57
C GLY A 48 -6.31 -11.96 14.80
N GLN A 49 -6.19 -10.66 14.62
CA GLN A 49 -7.34 -9.75 14.66
C GLN A 49 -8.05 -9.72 13.30
N ILE A 50 -9.34 -9.42 13.29
CA ILE A 50 -10.10 -9.19 12.07
C ILE A 50 -9.99 -7.71 11.68
N ALA A 51 -9.73 -7.45 10.39
CA ALA A 51 -9.68 -6.11 9.83
C ALA A 51 -11.10 -5.65 9.46
N TRP A 52 -11.73 -4.90 10.34
CA TRP A 52 -13.07 -4.37 10.11
C TRP A 52 -13.11 -3.06 9.34
N ASP A 53 -11.95 -2.39 9.23
CA ASP A 53 -11.86 -1.09 8.59
C ASP A 53 -10.85 -1.08 7.44
N MET A 54 -11.17 -0.27 6.41
CA MET A 54 -10.23 0.23 5.43
C MET A 54 -9.76 1.61 5.88
N HIS A 55 -8.50 1.93 5.63
CA HIS A 55 -7.93 3.21 6.03
C HIS A 55 -7.25 3.88 4.84
N ILE A 56 -7.32 5.21 4.80
CA ILE A 56 -6.53 6.05 3.89
C ILE A 56 -5.47 6.77 4.73
N VAL A 57 -4.21 6.60 4.36
CA VAL A 57 -3.10 7.29 5.05
C VAL A 57 -3.09 8.76 4.66
N LYS A 58 -3.32 9.65 5.62
CA LYS A 58 -3.32 11.12 5.42
C LYS A 58 -1.93 11.72 5.65
N SER A 59 -1.18 11.14 6.56
CA SER A 59 0.23 11.47 6.79
C SER A 59 0.92 10.33 7.52
N GLY A 60 2.25 10.32 7.51
CA GLY A 60 2.99 9.29 8.20
C GLY A 60 3.34 8.10 7.33
N ALA A 61 3.61 6.94 7.93
CA ALA A 61 3.90 5.71 7.21
C ALA A 61 3.73 4.46 8.08
N LEU A 62 3.35 3.35 7.42
CA LEU A 62 3.15 2.04 8.04
C LEU A 62 3.88 0.94 7.26
N LYS A 63 4.10 -0.17 7.95
CA LYS A 63 4.55 -1.43 7.35
C LYS A 63 3.50 -2.52 7.55
N ILE A 64 3.26 -3.34 6.52
CA ILE A 64 2.58 -4.63 6.62
C ILE A 64 3.66 -5.70 6.63
N PHE A 65 3.65 -6.56 7.62
CA PHE A 65 4.73 -7.53 7.80
C PHE A 65 4.29 -8.82 8.47
N VAL A 66 5.10 -9.85 8.27
CA VAL A 66 5.04 -11.12 8.99
C VAL A 66 6.28 -11.22 9.86
N SER A 67 6.10 -11.49 11.15
CA SER A 67 7.21 -11.76 12.06
C SER A 67 7.66 -13.21 11.91
N THR A 68 8.95 -13.41 11.75
CA THR A 68 9.61 -14.71 11.81
C THR A 68 10.44 -14.81 13.10
N ARG A 69 11.07 -15.97 13.34
CA ARG A 69 11.96 -16.14 14.51
C ARG A 69 13.19 -15.22 14.48
N LYS A 70 13.59 -14.75 13.30
CA LYS A 70 14.80 -13.94 13.11
C LYS A 70 14.50 -12.47 12.87
N ASP A 71 13.55 -12.19 11.98
CA ASP A 71 13.28 -10.84 11.48
C ASP A 71 11.81 -10.64 11.10
N ASP A 72 11.42 -9.37 10.94
CA ASP A 72 10.18 -8.97 10.29
C ASP A 72 10.35 -8.96 8.76
N ILE A 73 9.55 -9.73 8.06
CA ILE A 73 9.49 -9.70 6.60
C ILE A 73 8.44 -8.66 6.19
N ILE A 74 8.90 -7.54 5.64
CA ILE A 74 8.01 -6.49 5.15
C ILE A 74 7.42 -6.91 3.80
N LEU A 75 6.09 -7.01 3.78
CA LEU A 75 5.31 -7.34 2.60
C LEU A 75 4.95 -6.08 1.80
N ARG A 76 4.52 -5.01 2.50
CA ARG A 76 4.13 -3.73 1.92
C ARG A 76 4.48 -2.57 2.83
N LEU A 77 4.58 -1.40 2.21
CA LEU A 77 4.77 -0.12 2.87
C LEU A 77 3.63 0.80 2.45
N GLY A 78 3.02 1.46 3.43
CA GLY A 78 2.01 2.50 3.20
C GLY A 78 2.54 3.86 3.63
N TYR A 79 2.20 4.89 2.89
CA TYR A 79 2.54 6.29 3.13
C TYR A 79 1.39 7.18 2.63
N ASN A 80 1.55 8.48 2.69
CA ASN A 80 0.48 9.41 2.28
C ASN A 80 -0.23 8.98 0.98
N GLY A 81 -1.54 8.92 1.03
CA GLY A 81 -2.41 8.50 -0.06
C GLY A 81 -2.56 6.99 -0.27
N SER A 82 -1.88 6.15 0.54
CA SER A 82 -2.05 4.70 0.44
C SER A 82 -3.33 4.21 1.11
N TRP A 83 -3.97 3.21 0.48
CA TRP A 83 -4.95 2.36 1.15
C TRP A 83 -4.26 1.41 2.12
N MET A 84 -4.81 1.23 3.32
CA MET A 84 -4.20 0.43 4.35
C MET A 84 -5.21 -0.41 5.13
N THR A 85 -5.10 -1.72 4.98
CA THR A 85 -5.82 -2.74 5.76
C THR A 85 -5.11 -4.08 5.62
N SER A 86 -5.50 -5.08 6.40
CA SER A 86 -5.20 -6.48 6.08
C SER A 86 -6.18 -6.97 5.02
N PHE A 87 -5.84 -6.78 3.75
CA PHE A 87 -6.74 -6.93 2.62
C PHE A 87 -7.48 -8.29 2.59
N PRO A 88 -6.80 -9.45 2.77
CA PRO A 88 -7.51 -10.72 2.86
C PRO A 88 -8.53 -10.74 4.01
N SER A 89 -8.15 -10.27 5.20
CA SER A 89 -9.04 -10.22 6.35
C SER A 89 -10.24 -9.29 6.13
N PHE A 90 -10.00 -8.11 5.55
CA PHE A 90 -11.05 -7.15 5.22
C PHE A 90 -12.06 -7.72 4.23
N LEU A 91 -11.62 -8.49 3.23
CA LEU A 91 -12.50 -9.09 2.22
C LEU A 91 -13.27 -10.29 2.76
N THR A 92 -12.59 -11.19 3.50
CA THR A 92 -13.17 -12.49 3.89
C THR A 92 -13.78 -12.51 5.29
N GLY A 93 -13.43 -11.56 6.16
CA GLY A 93 -13.79 -11.58 7.58
C GLY A 93 -12.93 -12.54 8.42
N GLU A 94 -11.95 -13.22 7.81
CA GLU A 94 -11.04 -14.13 8.51
C GLU A 94 -9.96 -13.37 9.29
N PRO A 95 -9.37 -13.95 10.35
CA PRO A 95 -8.29 -13.32 11.09
C PRO A 95 -7.09 -12.98 10.22
N SER A 96 -6.52 -11.79 10.41
CA SER A 96 -5.33 -11.32 9.70
C SER A 96 -4.12 -12.24 9.93
N LYS A 97 -3.44 -12.62 8.86
CA LYS A 97 -2.15 -13.32 8.90
C LYS A 97 -0.96 -12.35 9.06
N PHE A 98 -1.21 -11.05 9.00
CA PHE A 98 -0.22 -9.98 8.99
C PHE A 98 -0.36 -9.06 10.19
N ASN A 99 0.75 -8.39 10.52
CA ASN A 99 0.75 -7.22 11.38
C ASN A 99 0.79 -5.96 10.51
N ILE A 100 0.14 -4.90 10.96
CA ILE A 100 0.24 -3.55 10.39
C ILE A 100 0.66 -2.60 11.51
N GLN A 101 1.78 -1.91 11.35
CA GLN A 101 2.39 -1.10 12.39
C GLN A 101 2.88 0.24 11.83
N ALA A 102 2.64 1.31 12.56
CA ALA A 102 3.16 2.64 12.24
C ALA A 102 4.69 2.68 12.44
N ILE A 103 5.41 3.15 11.43
CA ILE A 103 6.87 3.33 11.48
C ILE A 103 7.29 4.76 11.83
N LYS A 104 6.36 5.69 11.74
CA LYS A 104 6.41 7.08 12.24
C LYS A 104 5.02 7.48 12.73
N ARG A 105 4.86 8.65 13.36
CA ARG A 105 3.51 9.17 13.69
C ARG A 105 2.68 9.20 12.42
N THR A 106 1.47 8.68 12.46
CA THR A 106 0.63 8.43 11.28
C THR A 106 -0.80 8.83 11.56
N SER A 107 -1.39 9.58 10.65
CA SER A 107 -2.81 9.94 10.64
C SER A 107 -3.52 9.14 9.57
N LEU A 108 -4.64 8.53 9.93
CA LEU A 108 -5.42 7.61 9.11
C LEU A 108 -6.88 8.01 9.10
N LEU A 109 -7.49 7.98 7.94
CA LEU A 109 -8.93 8.18 7.78
C LEU A 109 -9.61 6.81 7.66
N PRO A 110 -10.38 6.35 8.67
CA PRO A 110 -11.02 5.04 8.67
C PRO A 110 -12.36 5.06 7.93
N ILE A 111 -12.74 3.95 7.34
CA ILE A 111 -14.09 3.63 6.91
C ILE A 111 -14.38 2.18 7.26
N SER A 112 -15.51 1.91 7.91
CA SER A 112 -15.88 0.55 8.26
C SER A 112 -16.11 -0.30 7.01
N ARG A 113 -15.93 -1.62 7.14
CA ARG A 113 -16.20 -2.57 6.04
C ARG A 113 -17.64 -2.44 5.54
N MET A 114 -18.59 -2.26 6.45
CA MET A 114 -20.00 -2.12 6.10
C MET A 114 -20.22 -0.85 5.28
N ASP A 115 -19.82 0.32 5.81
CA ASP A 115 -20.00 1.60 5.13
C ASP A 115 -19.23 1.65 3.80
N PHE A 116 -18.03 1.04 3.75
CA PHE A 116 -17.26 0.95 2.52
C PHE A 116 -18.01 0.19 1.44
N PHE A 117 -18.55 -1.00 1.74
CA PHE A 117 -19.28 -1.78 0.74
C PHE A 117 -20.66 -1.22 0.43
N ASP A 118 -21.33 -0.56 1.36
CA ASP A 118 -22.57 0.18 1.10
C ASP A 118 -22.28 1.33 0.14
N PHE A 119 -21.20 2.09 0.35
CA PHE A 119 -20.75 3.13 -0.58
C PHE A 119 -20.39 2.55 -1.96
N ILE A 120 -19.63 1.47 -2.03
CA ILE A 120 -19.27 0.82 -3.30
C ILE A 120 -20.51 0.37 -4.06
N ASN A 121 -21.50 -0.17 -3.37
CA ASN A 121 -22.74 -0.67 -3.98
C ASN A 121 -23.76 0.43 -4.29
N SER A 122 -23.51 1.67 -3.91
CA SER A 122 -24.45 2.79 -4.10
C SER A 122 -24.62 3.19 -5.57
N SER A 123 -23.66 2.88 -6.46
CA SER A 123 -23.75 3.18 -7.89
C SER A 123 -22.91 2.21 -8.74
N GLU A 124 -23.26 2.10 -10.01
CA GLU A 124 -22.45 1.34 -10.99
C GLU A 124 -21.05 1.97 -11.19
N GLU A 125 -20.93 3.30 -11.07
CA GLU A 125 -19.66 3.99 -11.17
C GLU A 125 -18.69 3.53 -10.05
N THR A 126 -19.14 3.54 -8.80
CA THR A 126 -18.31 3.13 -7.65
C THR A 126 -17.95 1.66 -7.70
N LYS A 127 -18.87 0.78 -8.15
CA LYS A 127 -18.58 -0.63 -8.40
C LYS A 127 -17.48 -0.83 -9.45
N ASN A 128 -17.58 -0.13 -10.57
CA ASN A 128 -16.59 -0.22 -11.64
C ASN A 128 -15.22 0.33 -11.18
N LEU A 129 -15.19 1.42 -10.41
CA LEU A 129 -13.95 1.93 -9.84
C LEU A 129 -13.32 0.93 -8.87
N TRP A 130 -14.13 0.25 -8.06
CA TRP A 130 -13.66 -0.80 -7.17
C TRP A 130 -13.07 -1.99 -7.93
N LEU A 131 -13.74 -2.48 -8.98
CA LEU A 131 -13.24 -3.56 -9.83
C LEU A 131 -11.91 -3.18 -10.49
N ASN A 132 -11.82 -2.01 -11.10
CA ASN A 132 -10.60 -1.53 -11.72
C ASN A 132 -9.45 -1.37 -10.69
N MET A 133 -9.76 -0.90 -9.46
CA MET A 133 -8.77 -0.84 -8.39
C MET A 133 -8.27 -2.25 -7.99
N LEU A 134 -9.15 -3.27 -7.97
CA LEU A 134 -8.75 -4.65 -7.71
C LEU A 134 -7.85 -5.20 -8.83
N GLU A 135 -8.13 -4.87 -10.09
CA GLU A 135 -7.27 -5.21 -11.23
C GLU A 135 -5.89 -4.55 -11.11
N GLU A 136 -5.84 -3.24 -10.83
CA GLU A 136 -4.59 -2.52 -10.56
C GLU A 136 -3.81 -3.18 -9.40
N PHE A 137 -4.52 -3.56 -8.33
CA PHE A 137 -3.91 -4.25 -7.19
C PHE A 137 -3.34 -5.61 -7.57
N ALA A 138 -4.04 -6.40 -8.38
CA ALA A 138 -3.55 -7.70 -8.86
C ALA A 138 -2.27 -7.54 -9.69
N VAL A 139 -2.20 -6.56 -10.60
CA VAL A 139 -0.99 -6.26 -11.37
C VAL A 139 0.15 -5.85 -10.45
N GLN A 140 -0.10 -4.98 -9.47
CA GLN A 140 0.92 -4.59 -8.50
C GLN A 140 1.43 -5.76 -7.63
N GLN A 141 0.58 -6.77 -7.37
CA GLN A 141 1.02 -7.98 -6.67
C GLN A 141 2.02 -8.80 -7.51
N LEU A 142 1.73 -8.98 -8.81
CA LEU A 142 2.64 -9.67 -9.74
C LEU A 142 3.96 -8.92 -9.87
N ASP A 143 3.93 -7.59 -9.99
CA ASP A 143 5.14 -6.76 -10.00
C ASP A 143 5.97 -6.96 -8.72
N ARG A 144 5.29 -7.01 -7.58
CA ARG A 144 5.96 -7.25 -6.30
C ARG A 144 6.57 -8.65 -6.23
N GLU A 145 5.91 -9.65 -6.76
CA GLU A 145 6.45 -11.00 -6.85
C GLU A 145 7.71 -11.05 -7.69
N ILE A 146 7.69 -10.41 -8.87
CA ILE A 146 8.89 -10.26 -9.72
C ILE A 146 10.02 -9.57 -8.95
N ASP A 147 9.74 -8.48 -8.22
CA ASP A 147 10.75 -7.80 -7.41
C ASP A 147 11.39 -8.75 -6.39
N VAL A 148 10.58 -9.55 -5.70
CA VAL A 148 11.05 -10.50 -4.69
C VAL A 148 11.91 -11.61 -5.29
N LEU A 149 11.55 -12.10 -6.49
CA LEU A 149 12.25 -13.17 -7.20
C LEU A 149 13.50 -12.65 -7.93
N THR A 150 13.59 -11.36 -8.21
CA THR A 150 14.76 -10.74 -8.86
C THR A 150 16.00 -10.87 -7.97
N ARG A 151 17.05 -11.53 -8.45
CA ARG A 151 18.28 -11.81 -7.68
C ARG A 151 19.10 -10.54 -7.42
N SER A 152 19.24 -9.68 -8.43
CA SER A 152 20.07 -8.47 -8.36
C SER A 152 19.48 -7.42 -7.44
N PRO A 153 20.17 -6.98 -6.37
CA PRO A 153 19.74 -5.86 -5.53
C PRO A 153 19.58 -4.56 -6.32
N TYR A 154 20.44 -4.32 -7.30
CA TYR A 154 20.37 -3.15 -8.17
C TYR A 154 19.09 -3.14 -9.00
N GLU A 155 18.73 -4.25 -9.62
CA GLU A 155 17.50 -4.35 -10.41
C GLU A 155 16.25 -4.16 -9.54
N ARG A 156 16.21 -4.74 -8.33
CA ARG A 156 15.10 -4.50 -7.39
C ARG A 156 14.97 -3.02 -7.02
N TYR A 157 16.09 -2.36 -6.75
CA TYR A 157 16.13 -0.92 -6.46
C TYR A 157 15.62 -0.09 -7.64
N LYS A 158 16.12 -0.36 -8.85
CA LYS A 158 15.78 0.34 -10.08
C LYS A 158 14.27 0.22 -10.38
N ARG A 159 13.74 -1.00 -10.36
CA ARG A 159 12.31 -1.25 -10.58
C ARG A 159 11.42 -0.50 -9.57
N LEU A 160 11.79 -0.50 -8.28
CA LEU A 160 11.04 0.27 -7.28
C LEU A 160 11.14 1.77 -7.51
N LEU A 161 12.31 2.28 -7.89
CA LEU A 161 12.52 3.71 -8.18
C LEU A 161 11.68 4.18 -9.38
N GLU A 162 11.61 3.38 -10.43
CA GLU A 162 10.80 3.68 -11.62
C GLU A 162 9.30 3.65 -11.32
N ARG A 163 8.84 2.65 -10.56
CA ARG A 163 7.41 2.47 -10.25
C ARG A 163 6.89 3.44 -9.18
N SER A 164 7.70 3.72 -8.17
CA SER A 164 7.26 4.45 -6.96
C SER A 164 8.36 5.36 -6.41
N PRO A 165 8.81 6.39 -7.14
CA PRO A 165 9.94 7.23 -6.73
C PRO A 165 9.72 7.93 -5.38
N HIS A 166 8.48 8.32 -5.07
CA HIS A 166 8.14 9.01 -3.82
C HIS A 166 8.36 8.17 -2.56
N ILE A 167 8.34 6.83 -2.65
CA ILE A 167 8.55 5.96 -1.50
C ILE A 167 9.92 6.21 -0.83
N PHE A 168 10.92 6.63 -1.61
CA PHE A 168 12.27 6.91 -1.12
C PHE A 168 12.38 8.18 -0.28
N GLN A 169 11.39 9.06 -0.36
CA GLN A 169 11.28 10.27 0.46
C GLN A 169 10.42 10.00 1.71
N GLU A 170 9.42 9.15 1.58
CA GLU A 170 8.43 8.89 2.62
C GLU A 170 8.90 7.85 3.66
N ILE A 171 9.66 6.87 3.23
CA ILE A 171 10.01 5.70 4.05
C ILE A 171 11.48 5.73 4.47
N PRO A 172 11.80 5.56 5.78
CA PRO A 172 13.18 5.47 6.24
C PRO A 172 13.94 4.30 5.59
N ASN A 173 15.21 4.54 5.26
CA ASN A 173 16.07 3.61 4.53
C ASN A 173 16.08 2.18 5.08
N LYS A 174 16.05 2.00 6.41
CA LYS A 174 16.06 0.67 7.02
C LYS A 174 14.85 -0.19 6.62
N TYR A 175 13.66 0.43 6.50
CA TYR A 175 12.45 -0.28 6.10
C TYR A 175 12.42 -0.51 4.59
N LEU A 176 12.93 0.45 3.79
CA LEU A 176 13.12 0.26 2.35
C LEU A 176 14.10 -0.87 2.04
N ALA A 177 15.23 -0.93 2.75
CA ALA A 177 16.20 -1.99 2.59
C ALA A 177 15.60 -3.37 2.90
N SER A 178 14.89 -3.49 4.03
CA SER A 178 14.17 -4.71 4.39
C SER A 178 13.10 -5.08 3.34
N TYR A 179 12.32 -4.09 2.86
CA TYR A 179 11.34 -4.30 1.79
C TYR A 179 11.98 -4.77 0.48
N LEU A 180 13.16 -4.23 0.13
CA LEU A 180 13.94 -4.61 -1.04
C LEU A 180 14.80 -5.86 -0.83
N ARG A 181 14.74 -6.49 0.36
CA ARG A 181 15.54 -7.66 0.73
C ARG A 181 17.04 -7.44 0.54
N MET A 182 17.55 -6.33 1.08
CA MET A 182 18.97 -6.00 1.09
C MET A 182 19.34 -5.31 2.41
N SER A 183 20.64 -5.19 2.68
CA SER A 183 21.10 -4.44 3.84
C SER A 183 20.96 -2.92 3.63
N PRO A 184 20.82 -2.13 4.71
CA PRO A 184 20.80 -0.66 4.61
C PRO A 184 22.06 -0.09 3.93
N GLU A 185 23.22 -0.71 4.13
CA GLU A 185 24.50 -0.31 3.52
C GLU A 185 24.48 -0.54 2.00
N THR A 186 23.89 -1.66 1.55
CA THR A 186 23.72 -1.95 0.13
C THR A 186 22.80 -0.90 -0.51
N LEU A 187 21.64 -0.59 0.12
CA LEU A 187 20.73 0.44 -0.37
C LEU A 187 21.41 1.81 -0.43
N SER A 188 22.18 2.17 0.62
CA SER A 188 22.90 3.44 0.67
C SER A 188 23.92 3.57 -0.47
N ARG A 189 24.64 2.49 -0.81
CA ARG A 189 25.57 2.48 -1.96
C ARG A 189 24.86 2.64 -3.30
N LEU A 190 23.69 1.99 -3.47
CA LEU A 190 22.91 2.10 -4.71
C LEU A 190 22.35 3.50 -4.94
N LYS A 191 21.96 4.21 -3.87
CA LYS A 191 21.47 5.60 -3.96
C LYS A 191 22.53 6.64 -4.34
N LYS A 192 23.82 6.30 -4.19
CA LYS A 192 24.95 7.20 -4.51
C LYS A 192 25.47 7.03 -5.93
N ARG A 193 24.99 6.04 -6.67
CA ARG A 193 25.30 5.78 -8.07
C ARG A 193 24.35 6.52 -9.01
#